data_83e6eb5149a3b37946cd09384aebc78a
#
_entry.id   83e6eb5149a3b37946cd09384aebc78a
#
_cell.length_a   1.000
_cell.length_b   1.000
_cell.length_c   1.000
_cell.angle_alpha   90.00
_cell.angle_beta   90.00
_cell.angle_gamma   90.00
#
_symmetry.space_group_name_H-M   'P 1'
#
loop_
_entity.id
_entity.type
_entity.pdbx_description
1 polymer ?
#
loop_
_entity_poly.entity_id
_entity_poly.type
_entity_poly.pdbx_seq_one_letter_code
_entity_poly.pdbx_strand_id
1 'polypeptide(L)'
;MVIDQIGTPTYGGDLATSIIRLAEAEAVSGIYHYAGGRACSWFEFSQAIFAGLSKLRPEWRTPRVLPVTATEYPGVATRPAYAVLDDAKLRACLPRVTGDWELAIEAVMPMLTE
;
A
#
# COMPACT_ATOMS: atom_id res chain seq x y z
N MET A 1 6.67 5.47 14.05
CA MET A 1 6.06 5.57 12.69
C MET A 1 5.00 6.65 12.70
N VAL A 2 4.91 7.40 11.63
CA VAL A 2 4.04 8.57 11.52
C VAL A 2 2.57 8.16 11.37
N ILE A 3 1.68 8.79 12.16
CA ILE A 3 0.24 8.49 12.19
C ILE A 3 -0.61 9.49 11.39
N ASP A 4 -0.07 10.64 11.04
CA ASP A 4 -0.78 11.76 10.40
C ASP A 4 -0.36 12.01 8.94
N GLN A 5 0.23 11.00 8.32
CA GLN A 5 0.45 10.95 6.88
C GLN A 5 -0.28 9.73 6.33
N ILE A 6 -1.33 9.99 5.56
CA ILE A 6 -2.24 8.97 5.03
C ILE A 6 -1.97 8.78 3.54
N GLY A 7 -1.85 7.56 3.13
CA GLY A 7 -1.66 7.15 1.74
C GLY A 7 -2.24 5.77 1.48
N THR A 8 -1.93 5.23 0.33
CA THR A 8 -2.32 3.86 -0.02
C THR A 8 -1.08 3.10 -0.46
N PRO A 9 -0.61 2.13 0.32
CA PRO A 9 0.49 1.26 -0.13
C PRO A 9 0.14 0.57 -1.43
N THR A 10 1.12 0.41 -2.30
CA THR A 10 0.92 -0.17 -3.62
C THR A 10 1.85 -1.35 -3.83
N TYR A 11 1.27 -2.52 -4.06
CA TYR A 11 2.02 -3.69 -4.48
C TYR A 11 2.31 -3.61 -5.98
N GLY A 12 3.60 -3.71 -6.34
CA GLY A 12 4.05 -3.60 -7.73
C GLY A 12 3.45 -4.66 -8.65
N GLY A 13 3.18 -5.86 -8.16
CA GLY A 13 2.54 -6.93 -8.92
C GLY A 13 1.10 -6.61 -9.31
N ASP A 14 0.32 -6.03 -8.41
CA ASP A 14 -1.05 -5.61 -8.69
C ASP A 14 -1.07 -4.44 -9.67
N LEU A 15 -0.16 -3.49 -9.51
CA LEU A 15 0.01 -2.38 -10.44
C LEU A 15 0.36 -2.87 -11.85
N ALA A 16 1.32 -3.79 -11.96
CA ALA A 16 1.72 -4.37 -13.24
C ALA A 16 0.56 -5.10 -13.93
N THR A 17 -0.20 -5.89 -13.17
CA THR A 17 -1.41 -6.55 -13.67
C THR A 17 -2.44 -5.55 -14.18
N SER A 18 -2.64 -4.45 -13.45
CA SER A 18 -3.56 -3.38 -13.85
C SER A 18 -3.14 -2.71 -15.15
N ILE A 19 -1.84 -2.45 -15.33
CA ILE A 19 -1.29 -1.87 -16.56
C ILE A 19 -1.55 -2.77 -17.75
N ILE A 20 -1.26 -4.07 -17.64
CA ILE A 20 -1.47 -5.05 -18.71
C ILE A 20 -2.95 -5.13 -19.08
N ARG A 21 -3.83 -5.23 -18.09
CA ARG A 21 -5.27 -5.32 -18.31
C ARG A 21 -5.85 -4.05 -18.91
N LEU A 22 -5.34 -2.88 -18.53
CA LEU A 22 -5.75 -1.61 -19.10
C LEU A 22 -5.40 -1.53 -20.59
N ALA A 23 -4.22 -2.02 -20.96
CA ALA A 23 -3.80 -2.11 -22.36
C ALA A 23 -4.68 -3.08 -23.17
N GLU A 24 -5.01 -4.24 -22.60
CA GLU A 24 -5.88 -5.25 -23.22
C GLU A 24 -7.34 -4.79 -23.34
N ALA A 25 -7.83 -3.97 -22.44
CA ALA A 25 -9.21 -3.47 -22.42
C ALA A 25 -9.50 -2.39 -23.48
N GLU A 26 -8.52 -1.97 -24.26
CA GLU A 26 -8.66 -0.88 -25.23
C GLU A 26 -9.29 0.39 -24.63
N ALA A 27 -8.87 0.72 -23.40
CA ALA A 27 -9.39 1.84 -22.65
C ALA A 27 -9.13 3.17 -23.37
N VAL A 28 -10.02 4.13 -23.17
CA VAL A 28 -9.84 5.50 -23.70
C VAL A 28 -8.53 6.08 -23.22
N SER A 29 -7.78 6.66 -24.14
CA SER A 29 -6.50 7.32 -23.83
C SER A 29 -6.70 8.43 -22.78
N GLY A 30 -5.76 8.54 -21.86
CA GLY A 30 -5.80 9.53 -20.80
C GLY A 30 -4.99 9.12 -19.59
N ILE A 31 -5.17 9.86 -18.48
CA ILE A 31 -4.52 9.60 -17.20
C ILE A 31 -5.43 8.74 -16.34
N TYR A 32 -4.87 7.66 -15.81
CA TYR A 32 -5.51 6.76 -14.85
C TYR A 32 -4.67 6.70 -13.58
N HIS A 33 -5.32 6.68 -12.43
CA HIS A 33 -4.65 6.50 -11.15
C HIS A 33 -4.92 5.10 -10.61
N TYR A 34 -3.92 4.54 -9.97
CA TYR A 34 -4.02 3.28 -9.24
C TYR A 34 -3.81 3.53 -7.75
N ALA A 35 -4.69 2.99 -6.93
CA ALA A 35 -4.55 2.95 -5.49
C ALA A 35 -4.60 1.49 -5.01
N GLY A 36 -3.72 1.15 -4.08
CA GLY A 36 -3.51 -0.23 -3.63
C GLY A 36 -4.56 -0.76 -2.64
N GLY A 37 -5.73 -0.13 -2.53
CA GLY A 37 -6.78 -0.54 -1.61
C GLY A 37 -7.08 0.49 -0.52
N ARG A 38 -7.26 0.05 0.72
CA ARG A 38 -7.61 0.90 1.85
C ARG A 38 -6.53 1.95 2.16
N ALA A 39 -6.94 3.19 2.38
CA ALA A 39 -6.06 4.25 2.89
C ALA A 39 -5.60 3.92 4.31
N CYS A 40 -4.35 4.19 4.61
CA CYS A 40 -3.79 3.98 5.94
C CYS A 40 -2.62 4.93 6.22
N SER A 41 -2.28 5.08 7.50
CA SER A 41 -1.04 5.74 7.91
C SER A 41 0.17 4.81 7.76
N TRP A 42 1.36 5.40 7.78
CA TRP A 42 2.60 4.62 7.86
C TRP A 42 2.65 3.73 9.11
N PHE A 43 2.07 4.20 10.21
CA PHE A 43 1.96 3.43 11.44
C PHE A 43 1.09 2.18 11.25
N GLU A 44 -0.12 2.32 10.70
CA GLU A 44 -1.01 1.19 10.41
C GLU A 44 -0.37 0.19 9.44
N PHE A 45 0.28 0.70 8.39
CA PHE A 45 0.99 -0.16 7.42
C PHE A 45 2.10 -0.96 8.08
N SER A 46 2.91 -0.33 8.95
CA SER A 46 3.95 -1.04 9.68
C SER A 46 3.41 -2.09 10.64
N GLN A 47 2.29 -1.80 11.31
CA GLN A 47 1.63 -2.78 12.18
C GLN A 47 1.16 -4.02 11.40
N ALA A 48 0.59 -3.82 10.22
CA ALA A 48 0.17 -4.93 9.36
C ALA A 48 1.36 -5.80 8.90
N ILE A 49 2.49 -5.17 8.55
CA ILE A 49 3.73 -5.88 8.19
C ILE A 49 4.21 -6.74 9.36
N PHE A 50 4.33 -6.17 10.55
CA PHE A 50 4.81 -6.93 11.71
C PHE A 50 3.83 -7.99 12.20
N ALA A 51 2.52 -7.76 12.05
CA ALA A 51 1.52 -8.78 12.31
C ALA A 51 1.66 -9.98 11.34
N GLY A 52 1.85 -9.71 10.06
CA GLY A 52 2.12 -10.73 9.04
C GLY A 52 3.41 -11.51 9.34
N LEU A 53 4.47 -10.80 9.69
CA LEU A 53 5.75 -11.41 10.06
C LEU A 53 5.63 -12.32 11.29
N SER A 54 4.94 -11.88 12.33
CA SER A 54 4.73 -12.67 13.55
C SER A 54 3.94 -13.95 13.30
N LYS A 55 2.99 -13.94 12.36
CA LYS A 55 2.25 -15.13 11.96
C LYS A 55 3.16 -16.14 11.24
N LEU A 56 4.03 -15.65 10.36
CA LEU A 56 4.87 -16.50 9.52
C LEU A 56 6.13 -16.98 10.24
N ARG A 57 6.69 -16.13 11.10
CA ARG A 57 7.92 -16.38 11.87
C ARG A 57 7.72 -16.04 13.35
N PRO A 58 6.95 -16.83 14.08
CA PRO A 58 6.64 -16.54 15.49
C PRO A 58 7.88 -16.51 16.39
N GLU A 59 8.98 -17.14 15.97
CA GLU A 59 10.28 -17.14 16.64
C GLU A 59 11.05 -15.81 16.48
N TRP A 60 10.68 -14.98 15.52
CA TRP A 60 11.35 -13.69 15.28
C TRP A 60 10.79 -12.62 16.19
N ARG A 61 11.68 -11.86 16.81
CA ARG A 61 11.28 -10.70 17.61
C ARG A 61 10.90 -9.55 16.70
N THR A 62 9.67 -9.11 16.78
CA THR A 62 9.21 -7.90 16.09
C THR A 62 9.44 -6.68 16.97
N PRO A 63 9.84 -5.54 16.38
CA PRO A 63 10.03 -4.32 17.14
C PRO A 63 8.69 -3.76 17.63
N ARG A 64 8.72 -3.07 18.76
CA ARG A 64 7.58 -2.26 19.20
C ARG A 64 7.54 -0.98 18.37
N VAL A 65 6.49 -0.79 17.59
CA VAL A 65 6.30 0.43 16.79
C VAL A 65 5.51 1.44 17.61
N LEU A 66 6.07 2.63 17.77
CA LEU A 66 5.42 3.74 18.47
C LEU A 66 4.79 4.71 17.48
N PRO A 67 3.53 5.13 17.70
CA PRO A 67 2.90 6.16 16.90
C PRO A 67 3.52 7.53 17.25
N VAL A 68 3.84 8.31 16.22
CA VAL A 68 4.34 9.68 16.35
C VAL A 68 3.69 10.57 15.29
N THR A 69 3.61 11.86 15.55
CA THR A 69 3.19 12.82 14.52
C THR A 69 4.35 13.20 13.60
N ALA A 70 4.06 13.79 12.45
CA ALA A 70 5.09 14.25 11.52
C ALA A 70 6.00 15.34 12.14
N THR A 71 5.47 16.14 13.05
CA THR A 71 6.25 17.15 13.79
C THR A 71 7.20 16.54 14.82
N GLU A 72 6.85 15.41 15.40
CA GLU A 72 7.72 14.66 16.34
C GLU A 72 8.81 13.86 15.62
N TYR A 73 8.63 13.61 14.34
CA TYR A 73 9.61 12.93 13.49
C TYR A 73 9.99 13.83 12.30
N PRO A 74 10.79 14.88 12.52
CA PRO A 74 11.13 15.82 11.49
C PRO A 74 12.00 15.18 10.41
N GLY A 75 11.61 15.40 9.15
CA GLY A 75 12.37 15.02 7.96
C GLY A 75 12.78 16.23 7.16
N VAL A 76 13.73 16.05 6.23
CA VAL A 76 14.18 17.13 5.32
C VAL A 76 13.08 17.53 4.34
N ALA A 77 12.24 16.59 3.91
CA ALA A 77 11.17 16.83 2.96
C ALA A 77 9.81 17.02 3.67
N THR A 78 9.08 18.06 3.28
CA THR A 78 7.68 18.21 3.67
C THR A 78 6.83 17.24 2.85
N ARG A 79 6.16 16.31 3.54
CA ARG A 79 5.28 15.33 2.92
C ARG A 79 3.82 15.71 3.11
N PRO A 80 2.95 15.45 2.12
CA PRO A 80 1.53 15.74 2.28
C PRO A 80 0.92 14.89 3.39
N ALA A 81 -0.03 15.47 4.13
CA ALA A 81 -0.77 14.77 5.17
C ALA A 81 -1.74 13.72 4.58
N TYR A 82 -2.23 13.96 3.38
CA TYR A 82 -3.14 13.06 2.67
C TYR A 82 -2.72 12.92 1.20
N ALA A 83 -2.30 11.73 0.81
CA ALA A 83 -1.75 11.42 -0.51
C ALA A 83 -2.48 10.23 -1.17
N VAL A 84 -3.75 10.02 -0.84
CA VAL A 84 -4.57 8.96 -1.45
C VAL A 84 -5.01 9.38 -2.83
N LEU A 85 -4.74 8.54 -3.83
CA LEU A 85 -5.21 8.74 -5.19
C LEU A 85 -6.64 8.21 -5.37
N ASP A 86 -7.45 8.92 -6.14
CA ASP A 86 -8.75 8.45 -6.57
C ASP A 86 -8.58 7.54 -7.81
N ASP A 87 -8.90 6.28 -7.67
CA ASP A 87 -8.80 5.26 -8.72
C ASP A 87 -10.15 4.90 -9.37
N ALA A 88 -11.19 5.70 -9.14
CA ALA A 88 -12.54 5.41 -9.63
C ALA A 88 -12.60 5.26 -11.16
N LYS A 89 -11.84 6.07 -11.90
CA LYS A 89 -11.74 5.97 -13.36
C LYS A 89 -11.14 4.63 -13.80
N LEU A 90 -10.11 4.16 -13.13
CA LEU A 90 -9.49 2.85 -13.41
C LEU A 90 -10.46 1.72 -13.07
N ARG A 91 -11.10 1.76 -11.92
CA ARG A 91 -12.08 0.74 -11.51
C ARG A 91 -13.30 0.65 -12.41
N ALA A 92 -13.72 1.76 -13.02
CA ALA A 92 -14.78 1.76 -14.01
C ALA A 92 -14.40 0.99 -15.28
N CYS A 93 -13.12 1.03 -15.68
CA CYS A 93 -12.60 0.27 -16.82
C CYS A 93 -12.27 -1.18 -16.46
N LEU A 94 -11.79 -1.41 -15.22
CA LEU A 94 -11.26 -2.69 -14.74
C LEU A 94 -11.92 -3.08 -13.40
N PRO A 95 -13.21 -3.44 -13.38
CA PRO A 95 -13.94 -3.64 -12.12
C PRO A 95 -13.44 -4.81 -11.26
N ARG A 96 -12.63 -5.72 -11.84
CA ARG A 96 -12.04 -6.88 -11.13
C ARG A 96 -10.60 -6.67 -10.68
N VAL A 97 -10.00 -5.54 -11.01
CA VAL A 97 -8.63 -5.20 -10.62
C VAL A 97 -8.71 -4.25 -9.43
N THR A 98 -8.84 -4.81 -8.27
CA THR A 98 -8.74 -4.07 -7.01
C THR A 98 -7.45 -4.48 -6.33
N GLY A 99 -6.51 -3.55 -6.21
CA GLY A 99 -5.36 -3.77 -5.34
C GLY A 99 -5.82 -3.86 -3.88
N ASP A 100 -5.19 -4.73 -3.14
CA ASP A 100 -5.38 -4.86 -1.70
C ASP A 100 -4.01 -5.10 -1.08
N TRP A 101 -3.44 -4.04 -0.52
CA TRP A 101 -2.10 -4.10 0.07
C TRP A 101 -2.05 -5.03 1.29
N GLU A 102 -3.14 -5.24 1.99
CA GLU A 102 -3.20 -6.16 3.13
C GLU A 102 -3.03 -7.61 2.66
N LEU A 103 -3.71 -7.99 1.59
CA LEU A 103 -3.51 -9.30 0.94
C LEU A 103 -2.12 -9.40 0.29
N ALA A 104 -1.62 -8.32 -0.28
CA ALA A 104 -0.28 -8.29 -0.86
C ALA A 104 0.82 -8.54 0.17
N ILE A 105 0.69 -8.06 1.40
CA ILE A 105 1.61 -8.39 2.49
C ILE A 105 1.67 -9.89 2.70
N GLU A 106 0.53 -10.58 2.74
CA GLU A 106 0.48 -12.03 2.92
C GLU A 106 1.17 -12.78 1.78
N ALA A 107 1.02 -12.28 0.55
CA ALA A 107 1.66 -12.89 -0.62
C ALA A 107 3.18 -12.64 -0.69
N VAL A 108 3.64 -11.46 -0.29
CA VAL A 108 5.05 -11.05 -0.38
C VAL A 108 5.89 -11.54 0.79
N MET A 109 5.32 -11.61 1.98
CA MET A 109 6.05 -11.92 3.21
C MET A 109 6.86 -13.22 3.15
N PRO A 110 6.33 -14.35 2.61
CA PRO A 110 7.11 -15.58 2.50
C PRO A 110 8.37 -15.42 1.63
N MET A 111 8.30 -14.58 0.59
CA MET A 111 9.43 -14.34 -0.32
C MET A 111 10.57 -13.55 0.34
N LEU A 112 10.23 -12.69 1.31
CA LEU A 112 11.19 -11.85 2.03
C LEU A 112 11.82 -12.54 3.24
N THR A 113 11.26 -13.66 3.67
CA THR A 113 11.67 -14.36 4.89
C THR A 113 12.28 -15.75 4.63
N GLU A 114 12.57 -16.05 3.40
CA GLU A 114 13.31 -17.28 2.99
C GLU A 114 14.76 -17.32 3.48
#